data_fa4efca2ad7607e77b7e82b1c7b77293
#
_entry.id   fa4efca2ad7607e77b7e82b1c7b77293
#
_cell.length_a   1.000
_cell.length_b   1.000
_cell.length_c   1.000
_cell.angle_alpha   90.00
_cell.angle_beta   90.00
_cell.angle_gamma   90.00
#
_symmetry.space_group_name_H-M   'P 1'
#
loop_
_entity.id
_entity.type
_entity.pdbx_description
1 polymer ?
#
loop_
_entity_poly.entity_id
_entity_poly.type
_entity_poly.pdbx_seq_one_letter_code
_entity_poly.pdbx_strand_id
1 'polypeptide(L)'
;HIEGAIKRVPAFGEVGVKKVYNGAICYTPDGSPLVGPAWGLKNFWINDGHSFGITAAGGAGWQLAEWIIDGEPTIDMLGVDPRRFGSYVTKSYLMEKNEEAYANVFTVHYPDEEREAGRPLRQAPCYDRMKKLGAVFGQKFGWERPNFFATDGEKQEDDWSFRRSNWFKSVEKECKNVKENVGLLDMTAFGKCRIKGPGA
;
A
#
# COMPACT_ATOMS: atom_id res chain seq x y z
N HIS A 1 2.95 -21.56 -15.69
CA HIS A 1 3.70 -22.14 -14.54
C HIS A 1 4.46 -23.41 -14.92
N ILE A 2 3.82 -24.41 -15.57
CA ILE A 2 4.46 -25.68 -15.97
C ILE A 2 5.65 -25.41 -16.90
N GLU A 3 5.51 -24.58 -17.92
CA GLU A 3 6.62 -24.22 -18.83
C GLU A 3 7.80 -23.57 -18.08
N GLY A 4 7.50 -22.70 -17.13
CA GLY A 4 8.54 -22.09 -16.27
C GLY A 4 9.22 -23.10 -15.36
N ALA A 5 8.50 -24.10 -14.87
CA ALA A 5 9.06 -25.19 -14.08
C ALA A 5 9.96 -26.10 -14.93
N ILE A 6 9.55 -26.45 -16.14
CA ILE A 6 10.34 -27.26 -17.08
C ILE A 6 11.67 -26.58 -17.44
N LYS A 7 11.67 -25.26 -17.63
CA LYS A 7 12.90 -24.50 -17.88
C LYS A 7 13.93 -24.60 -16.74
N ARG A 8 13.47 -24.78 -15.50
CA ARG A 8 14.34 -24.90 -14.32
C ARG A 8 14.70 -26.34 -14.00
N VAL A 9 13.76 -27.25 -14.20
CA VAL A 9 13.90 -28.68 -13.94
C VAL A 9 13.36 -29.44 -15.16
N PRO A 10 14.21 -29.73 -16.18
CA PRO A 10 13.80 -30.34 -17.45
C PRO A 10 13.02 -31.65 -17.29
N ALA A 11 13.33 -32.45 -16.26
CA ALA A 11 12.62 -33.69 -15.94
C ALA A 11 11.10 -33.51 -15.75
N PHE A 12 10.59 -32.32 -15.43
CA PHE A 12 9.17 -32.04 -15.36
C PHE A 12 8.46 -32.10 -16.74
N GLY A 13 9.22 -32.03 -17.83
CA GLY A 13 8.67 -32.23 -19.16
C GLY A 13 8.41 -33.69 -19.51
N GLU A 14 8.96 -34.64 -18.76
CA GLU A 14 8.87 -36.09 -18.99
C GLU A 14 7.80 -36.76 -18.08
N VAL A 15 7.22 -35.99 -17.16
CA VAL A 15 6.25 -36.52 -16.19
C VAL A 15 4.89 -35.83 -16.32
N GLY A 16 3.82 -36.54 -15.97
CA GLY A 16 2.46 -36.02 -15.99
C GLY A 16 2.09 -35.28 -14.69
N VAL A 17 1.03 -34.47 -14.75
CA VAL A 17 0.44 -33.85 -13.58
C VAL A 17 -0.45 -34.84 -12.86
N LYS A 18 -0.11 -35.22 -11.64
CA LYS A 18 -0.87 -36.18 -10.83
C LYS A 18 -2.21 -35.62 -10.36
N LYS A 19 -2.21 -34.37 -9.88
CA LYS A 19 -3.41 -33.70 -9.35
C LYS A 19 -3.20 -32.19 -9.30
N VAL A 20 -4.28 -31.46 -9.59
CA VAL A 20 -4.34 -30.01 -9.40
C VAL A 20 -5.21 -29.74 -8.18
N TYR A 21 -4.71 -28.92 -7.26
CA TYR A 21 -5.45 -28.42 -6.11
C TYR A 21 -5.76 -26.95 -6.35
N ASN A 22 -7.00 -26.58 -6.12
CA ASN A 22 -7.47 -25.21 -6.25
C ASN A 22 -8.33 -24.86 -5.05
N GLY A 23 -8.25 -23.61 -4.58
CA GLY A 23 -9.02 -23.13 -3.44
C GLY A 23 -9.05 -21.61 -3.38
N ALA A 24 -10.07 -21.08 -2.70
CA ALA A 24 -10.15 -19.66 -2.44
C ALA A 24 -9.08 -19.22 -1.42
N ILE A 25 -8.54 -18.03 -1.61
CA ILE A 25 -7.59 -17.38 -0.71
C ILE A 25 -8.21 -16.08 -0.19
N CYS A 26 -8.14 -15.83 1.12
CA CYS A 26 -8.49 -14.53 1.68
C CYS A 26 -7.39 -13.52 1.33
N TYR A 27 -7.80 -12.41 0.70
CA TYR A 27 -6.87 -11.37 0.30
C TYR A 27 -7.39 -10.00 0.72
N THR A 28 -6.49 -9.16 1.21
CA THR A 28 -6.79 -7.77 1.58
C THR A 28 -6.35 -6.81 0.47
N PRO A 29 -6.82 -5.55 0.46
CA PRO A 29 -6.46 -4.58 -0.59
C PRO A 29 -4.97 -4.31 -0.74
N ASP A 30 -4.18 -4.51 0.31
CA ASP A 30 -2.73 -4.32 0.31
C ASP A 30 -1.94 -5.64 0.38
N GLY A 31 -2.63 -6.77 0.46
CA GLY A 31 -2.03 -8.10 0.57
C GLY A 31 -1.49 -8.44 1.96
N SER A 32 -1.50 -7.50 2.92
CA SER A 32 -1.08 -7.73 4.30
C SER A 32 -2.24 -8.24 5.16
N PRO A 33 -2.02 -9.12 6.16
CA PRO A 33 -3.08 -9.65 7.00
C PRO A 33 -3.78 -8.57 7.85
N LEU A 34 -4.86 -8.97 8.50
CA LEU A 34 -5.61 -8.18 9.47
C LEU A 34 -5.33 -8.74 10.86
N VAL A 35 -4.50 -8.06 11.66
CA VAL A 35 -4.12 -8.50 13.01
C VAL A 35 -4.29 -7.34 13.98
N GLY A 36 -5.25 -7.45 14.90
CA GLY A 36 -5.52 -6.41 15.88
C GLY A 36 -7.00 -6.22 16.20
N PRO A 37 -7.37 -5.11 16.90
CA PRO A 37 -8.74 -4.84 17.29
C PRO A 37 -9.60 -4.43 16.10
N ALA A 38 -10.85 -4.87 16.09
CA ALA A 38 -11.82 -4.50 15.07
C ALA A 38 -12.32 -3.06 15.25
N TRP A 39 -12.65 -2.41 14.14
CA TRP A 39 -13.28 -1.10 14.14
C TRP A 39 -14.60 -1.07 14.90
N GLY A 40 -14.73 -0.14 15.84
CA GLY A 40 -15.98 0.15 16.54
C GLY A 40 -16.52 -0.97 17.46
N LEU A 41 -15.78 -2.05 17.62
CA LEU A 41 -16.14 -3.17 18.49
C LEU A 41 -15.19 -3.27 19.69
N LYS A 42 -15.77 -3.41 20.87
CA LYS A 42 -15.00 -3.61 22.09
C LYS A 42 -14.76 -5.10 22.33
N ASN A 43 -13.53 -5.48 22.68
CA ASN A 43 -13.12 -6.85 22.94
C ASN A 43 -13.35 -7.82 21.74
N PHE A 44 -13.33 -7.29 20.53
CA PHE A 44 -13.37 -8.08 19.32
C PHE A 44 -12.05 -7.91 18.55
N TRP A 45 -11.35 -9.02 18.36
CA TRP A 45 -10.03 -9.07 17.76
C TRP A 45 -10.04 -9.86 16.47
N ILE A 46 -9.26 -9.44 15.51
CA ILE A 46 -9.14 -10.05 14.18
C ILE A 46 -7.73 -10.61 14.03
N ASN A 47 -7.67 -11.83 13.46
CA ASN A 47 -6.43 -12.43 12.97
C ASN A 47 -6.77 -13.22 11.71
N ASP A 48 -6.83 -12.53 10.57
CA ASP A 48 -7.35 -13.06 9.31
C ASP A 48 -6.64 -12.45 8.10
N GLY A 49 -7.02 -12.88 6.88
CA GLY A 49 -6.47 -12.34 5.64
C GLY A 49 -5.00 -12.73 5.37
N HIS A 50 -4.55 -13.82 5.94
CA HIS A 50 -3.19 -14.32 5.75
C HIS A 50 -3.02 -15.06 4.43
N SER A 51 -2.48 -14.38 3.41
CA SER A 51 -2.07 -15.05 2.16
C SER A 51 -0.85 -15.97 2.38
N PHE A 52 0.06 -15.59 3.29
CA PHE A 52 1.23 -16.36 3.72
C PHE A 52 1.06 -16.86 5.16
N GLY A 53 -0.05 -17.53 5.47
CA GLY A 53 -0.47 -17.87 6.82
C GLY A 53 0.55 -18.68 7.61
N ILE A 54 1.13 -19.73 7.01
CA ILE A 54 2.12 -20.58 7.69
C ILE A 54 3.35 -19.76 8.09
N THR A 55 3.84 -18.90 7.23
CA THR A 55 5.00 -18.06 7.50
C THR A 55 4.75 -17.01 8.58
N ALA A 56 3.56 -16.42 8.61
CA ALA A 56 3.21 -15.32 9.50
C ALA A 56 2.59 -15.77 10.83
N ALA A 57 2.04 -16.98 10.91
CA ALA A 57 1.19 -17.43 12.02
C ALA A 57 1.83 -17.28 13.42
N GLY A 58 3.09 -17.67 13.57
CA GLY A 58 3.78 -17.58 14.86
C GLY A 58 3.92 -16.15 15.37
N GLY A 59 4.45 -15.27 14.52
CA GLY A 59 4.63 -13.84 14.87
C GLY A 59 3.31 -13.11 15.05
N ALA A 60 2.35 -13.32 14.15
CA ALA A 60 1.03 -12.69 14.23
C ALA A 60 0.28 -13.11 15.51
N GLY A 61 0.29 -14.41 15.83
CA GLY A 61 -0.35 -14.93 17.04
C GLY A 61 0.29 -14.39 18.33
N TRP A 62 1.62 -14.35 18.36
CA TRP A 62 2.36 -13.81 19.50
C TRP A 62 2.04 -12.33 19.72
N GLN A 63 2.21 -11.49 18.72
CA GLN A 63 1.97 -10.06 18.83
C GLN A 63 0.50 -9.74 19.17
N LEU A 64 -0.45 -10.50 18.63
CA LEU A 64 -1.85 -10.35 18.98
C LEU A 64 -2.13 -10.72 20.45
N ALA A 65 -1.51 -11.78 20.95
CA ALA A 65 -1.66 -12.19 22.34
C ALA A 65 -1.14 -11.13 23.33
N GLU A 66 0.06 -10.60 23.07
CA GLU A 66 0.61 -9.49 23.86
C GLU A 66 -0.29 -8.26 23.80
N TRP A 67 -0.76 -7.88 22.62
CA TRP A 67 -1.66 -6.74 22.46
C TRP A 67 -2.98 -6.90 23.24
N ILE A 68 -3.53 -8.10 23.28
CA ILE A 68 -4.75 -8.39 24.08
C ILE A 68 -4.48 -8.28 25.58
N ILE A 69 -3.33 -8.76 26.04
CA ILE A 69 -2.99 -8.82 27.46
C ILE A 69 -2.54 -7.46 27.99
N ASP A 70 -1.62 -6.82 27.26
CA ASP A 70 -0.94 -5.61 27.71
C ASP A 70 -1.63 -4.31 27.24
N GLY A 71 -2.59 -4.42 26.29
CA GLY A 71 -3.33 -3.30 25.73
C GLY A 71 -2.65 -2.62 24.56
N GLU A 72 -1.39 -2.95 24.27
CA GLU A 72 -0.60 -2.43 23.15
C GLU A 72 0.36 -3.51 22.64
N PRO A 73 0.71 -3.50 21.32
CA PRO A 73 1.69 -4.41 20.80
C PRO A 73 3.11 -3.96 21.14
N THR A 74 4.05 -4.91 21.22
CA THR A 74 5.48 -4.61 21.51
C THR A 74 6.25 -4.10 20.30
N ILE A 75 5.69 -4.22 19.11
CA ILE A 75 6.26 -3.73 17.84
C ILE A 75 5.21 -2.91 17.07
N ASP A 76 5.65 -2.15 16.08
CA ASP A 76 4.73 -1.42 15.19
C ASP A 76 3.89 -2.39 14.36
N MET A 77 2.59 -2.44 14.64
CA MET A 77 1.59 -3.28 13.96
C MET A 77 0.74 -2.49 12.94
N LEU A 78 1.04 -1.22 12.66
CA LEU A 78 0.23 -0.38 11.76
C LEU A 78 0.01 -1.03 10.39
N GLY A 79 1.03 -1.69 9.86
CA GLY A 79 0.97 -2.36 8.55
C GLY A 79 -0.01 -3.55 8.48
N VAL A 80 -0.46 -4.07 9.62
CA VAL A 80 -1.41 -5.20 9.71
C VAL A 80 -2.65 -4.88 10.55
N ASP A 81 -2.68 -3.73 11.23
CA ASP A 81 -3.83 -3.29 12.01
C ASP A 81 -5.08 -3.17 11.11
N PRO A 82 -6.20 -3.85 11.45
CA PRO A 82 -7.43 -3.75 10.67
C PRO A 82 -7.95 -2.31 10.51
N ARG A 83 -7.63 -1.43 11.47
CA ARG A 83 -8.04 -0.04 11.50
C ARG A 83 -7.31 0.85 10.48
N ARG A 84 -6.28 0.31 9.78
CA ARG A 84 -5.65 1.00 8.63
C ARG A 84 -6.61 1.20 7.46
N PHE A 85 -7.65 0.37 7.38
CA PHE A 85 -8.73 0.52 6.41
C PHE A 85 -9.90 1.29 7.03
N GLY A 86 -10.33 2.35 6.37
CA GLY A 86 -11.48 3.15 6.78
C GLY A 86 -12.73 2.87 5.95
N SER A 87 -13.76 3.68 6.13
CA SER A 87 -15.03 3.60 5.40
C SER A 87 -14.92 3.82 3.87
N TYR A 88 -13.74 4.20 3.38
CA TYR A 88 -13.47 4.35 1.96
C TYR A 88 -13.35 3.02 1.22
N VAL A 89 -13.17 1.91 1.92
CA VAL A 89 -13.06 0.57 1.32
C VAL A 89 -14.46 0.09 0.94
N THR A 90 -14.82 0.34 -0.30
CA THR A 90 -16.06 -0.17 -0.91
C THR A 90 -15.83 -1.55 -1.51
N LYS A 91 -16.93 -2.24 -1.87
CA LYS A 91 -16.84 -3.55 -2.52
C LYS A 91 -16.09 -3.48 -3.86
N SER A 92 -16.32 -2.45 -4.68
CA SER A 92 -15.59 -2.27 -5.95
C SER A 92 -14.10 -2.02 -5.72
N TYR A 93 -13.76 -1.12 -4.80
CA TYR A 93 -12.37 -0.87 -4.41
C TYR A 93 -11.66 -2.15 -3.96
N LEU A 94 -12.33 -2.94 -3.10
CA LEU A 94 -11.78 -4.21 -2.61
C LEU A 94 -11.52 -5.20 -3.76
N MET A 95 -12.44 -5.32 -4.71
CA MET A 95 -12.29 -6.22 -5.86
C MET A 95 -11.10 -5.80 -6.73
N GLU A 96 -11.03 -4.54 -7.13
CA GLU A 96 -9.97 -4.01 -8.00
C GLU A 96 -8.60 -4.11 -7.33
N LYS A 97 -8.50 -3.74 -6.05
CA LYS A 97 -7.25 -3.82 -5.29
C LYS A 97 -6.79 -5.25 -5.05
N ASN A 98 -7.70 -6.16 -4.75
CA ASN A 98 -7.34 -7.58 -4.54
C ASN A 98 -6.86 -8.23 -5.83
N GLU A 99 -7.48 -7.91 -6.97
CA GLU A 99 -7.03 -8.40 -8.27
C GLU A 99 -5.61 -7.91 -8.57
N GLU A 100 -5.36 -6.61 -8.44
CA GLU A 100 -4.03 -6.02 -8.65
C GLU A 100 -3.00 -6.58 -7.67
N ALA A 101 -3.31 -6.65 -6.38
CA ALA A 101 -2.41 -7.12 -5.34
C ALA A 101 -2.04 -8.60 -5.55
N TYR A 102 -3.01 -9.43 -5.91
CA TYR A 102 -2.77 -10.84 -6.16
C TYR A 102 -1.97 -11.07 -7.46
N ALA A 103 -2.29 -10.34 -8.53
CA ALA A 103 -1.57 -10.44 -9.79
C ALA A 103 -0.09 -10.10 -9.65
N ASN A 104 0.23 -9.19 -8.72
CA ASN A 104 1.58 -8.66 -8.53
C ASN A 104 2.34 -9.26 -7.34
N VAL A 105 1.78 -10.22 -6.60
CA VAL A 105 2.38 -10.74 -5.36
C VAL A 105 3.78 -11.32 -5.55
N PHE A 106 4.10 -11.87 -6.72
CA PHE A 106 5.40 -12.45 -7.06
C PHE A 106 6.17 -11.66 -8.13
N THR A 107 5.74 -10.46 -8.47
CA THR A 107 6.47 -9.60 -9.40
C THR A 107 7.61 -8.88 -8.67
N VAL A 108 8.67 -8.58 -9.41
CA VAL A 108 9.74 -7.71 -8.91
C VAL A 108 9.29 -6.27 -9.14
N HIS A 109 9.08 -5.52 -8.06
CA HIS A 109 8.66 -4.13 -8.12
C HIS A 109 9.86 -3.21 -8.27
N TYR A 110 9.65 -2.09 -8.96
CA TYR A 110 10.59 -0.98 -8.96
C TYR A 110 10.58 -0.29 -7.58
N PRO A 111 11.69 0.33 -7.17
CA PRO A 111 11.69 1.21 -6.00
C PRO A 111 10.60 2.27 -6.12
N ASP A 112 9.85 2.50 -5.04
CA ASP A 112 8.76 3.47 -4.94
C ASP A 112 7.56 3.23 -5.87
N GLU A 113 7.50 2.09 -6.57
CA GLU A 113 6.36 1.72 -7.38
C GLU A 113 5.08 1.62 -6.54
N GLU A 114 4.05 2.35 -6.95
CA GLU A 114 2.75 2.37 -6.28
C GLU A 114 1.67 1.65 -7.10
N ARG A 115 0.66 1.16 -6.41
CA ARG A 115 -0.47 0.46 -7.02
C ARG A 115 -1.47 1.45 -7.61
N GLU A 116 -2.04 1.12 -8.75
CA GLU A 116 -2.94 2.01 -9.51
C GLU A 116 -4.42 1.65 -9.40
N ALA A 117 -4.77 0.40 -9.16
CA ALA A 117 -6.15 -0.03 -9.11
C ALA A 117 -6.97 0.71 -8.03
N GLY A 118 -8.26 0.93 -8.31
CA GLY A 118 -9.19 1.60 -7.39
C GLY A 118 -8.92 3.10 -7.17
N ARG A 119 -8.25 3.75 -8.11
CA ARG A 119 -7.90 5.18 -8.05
C ARG A 119 -8.63 6.00 -9.11
N PRO A 120 -8.88 7.33 -8.88
CA PRO A 120 -8.70 8.04 -7.61
C PRO A 120 -9.82 7.74 -6.61
N LEU A 121 -9.53 7.69 -5.31
CA LEU A 121 -10.53 7.36 -4.28
C LEU A 121 -10.86 8.54 -3.37
N ARG A 122 -9.87 9.12 -2.72
CA ARG A 122 -10.00 10.31 -1.87
C ARG A 122 -9.12 11.42 -2.42
N GLN A 123 -9.73 12.57 -2.68
CA GLN A 123 -9.06 13.70 -3.31
C GLN A 123 -9.04 14.92 -2.37
N ALA A 124 -7.93 15.63 -2.34
CA ALA A 124 -7.82 16.91 -1.66
C ALA A 124 -8.64 17.98 -2.39
N PRO A 125 -9.12 19.05 -1.70
CA PRO A 125 -9.83 20.16 -2.36
C PRO A 125 -9.03 20.83 -3.48
N CYS A 126 -7.71 20.75 -3.43
CA CYS A 126 -6.81 21.32 -4.44
C CYS A 126 -6.35 20.29 -5.52
N TYR A 127 -6.89 19.06 -5.52
CA TYR A 127 -6.48 18.00 -6.44
C TYR A 127 -6.46 18.45 -7.91
N ASP A 128 -7.57 19.00 -8.42
CA ASP A 128 -7.66 19.42 -9.82
C ASP A 128 -6.69 20.56 -10.16
N ARG A 129 -6.41 21.45 -9.20
CA ARG A 129 -5.41 22.50 -9.38
C ARG A 129 -4.01 21.89 -9.50
N MET A 130 -3.65 20.99 -8.61
CA MET A 130 -2.35 20.31 -8.65
C MET A 130 -2.19 19.51 -9.93
N LYS A 131 -3.25 18.79 -10.35
CA LYS A 131 -3.24 18.05 -11.61
C LYS A 131 -2.95 18.96 -12.83
N LYS A 132 -3.58 20.15 -12.89
CA LYS A 132 -3.32 21.13 -13.94
C LYS A 132 -1.90 21.72 -13.89
N LEU A 133 -1.26 21.70 -12.73
CA LEU A 133 0.14 22.14 -12.55
C LEU A 133 1.16 21.03 -12.86
N GLY A 134 0.69 19.86 -13.32
CA GLY A 134 1.57 18.76 -13.70
C GLY A 134 1.80 17.73 -12.58
N ALA A 135 1.00 17.74 -11.50
CA ALA A 135 1.17 16.76 -10.43
C ALA A 135 1.00 15.33 -10.92
N VAL A 136 1.96 14.49 -10.62
CA VAL A 136 1.89 13.03 -10.71
C VAL A 136 1.53 12.52 -9.32
N PHE A 137 0.44 11.76 -9.22
CA PHE A 137 -0.12 11.38 -7.94
C PHE A 137 0.22 9.94 -7.57
N GLY A 138 0.56 9.74 -6.30
CA GLY A 138 0.53 8.46 -5.61
C GLY A 138 -0.64 8.38 -4.63
N GLN A 139 -0.79 7.25 -3.96
CA GLN A 139 -1.88 7.03 -3.01
C GLN A 139 -1.35 6.58 -1.64
N LYS A 140 -1.88 7.19 -0.56
CA LYS A 140 -1.66 6.75 0.82
C LYS A 140 -2.99 6.72 1.57
N PHE A 141 -3.36 5.56 2.13
CA PHE A 141 -4.62 5.34 2.85
C PHE A 141 -5.86 5.86 2.08
N GLY A 142 -5.88 5.59 0.78
CA GLY A 142 -6.93 6.04 -0.13
C GLY A 142 -6.84 7.50 -0.57
N TRP A 143 -5.94 8.33 -0.02
CA TRP A 143 -5.74 9.71 -0.44
C TRP A 143 -4.79 9.83 -1.61
N GLU A 144 -5.21 10.56 -2.64
CA GLU A 144 -4.33 11.01 -3.71
C GLU A 144 -3.36 12.07 -3.16
N ARG A 145 -2.07 11.86 -3.37
CA ARG A 145 -1.00 12.77 -2.95
C ARG A 145 -0.07 13.04 -4.13
N PRO A 146 0.32 14.31 -4.38
CA PRO A 146 1.33 14.57 -5.39
C PRO A 146 2.69 14.00 -4.94
N ASN A 147 3.27 13.12 -5.77
CA ASN A 147 4.62 12.62 -5.57
C ASN A 147 5.65 13.63 -6.10
N PHE A 148 5.37 14.21 -7.26
CA PHE A 148 6.16 15.28 -7.88
C PHE A 148 5.29 16.01 -8.90
N PHE A 149 5.83 17.13 -9.41
CA PHE A 149 5.22 17.89 -10.50
C PHE A 149 6.07 17.78 -11.76
N ALA A 150 5.53 17.13 -12.80
CA ALA A 150 6.15 17.08 -14.11
C ALA A 150 6.26 18.50 -14.68
N THR A 151 7.43 18.89 -15.16
CA THR A 151 7.71 20.26 -15.66
C THR A 151 8.13 20.20 -17.13
N ASP A 152 7.79 21.28 -17.87
CA ASP A 152 8.36 21.62 -19.18
C ASP A 152 8.45 20.47 -20.21
N GLY A 153 7.29 19.90 -20.58
CA GLY A 153 7.22 18.90 -21.64
C GLY A 153 7.50 17.46 -21.17
N GLU A 154 7.72 17.26 -19.88
CA GLU A 154 7.75 15.92 -19.28
C GLU A 154 6.33 15.32 -19.28
N LYS A 155 6.25 14.01 -19.43
CA LYS A 155 4.97 13.32 -19.29
C LYS A 155 4.50 13.34 -17.84
N GLN A 156 3.21 13.60 -17.65
CA GLN A 156 2.56 13.59 -16.32
C GLN A 156 2.21 12.15 -15.91
N GLU A 157 3.23 11.31 -15.80
CA GLU A 157 3.12 9.90 -15.43
C GLU A 157 4.40 9.44 -14.75
N ASP A 158 4.32 8.36 -13.98
CA ASP A 158 5.50 7.70 -13.43
C ASP A 158 6.18 6.85 -14.51
N ASP A 159 7.52 6.92 -14.56
CA ASP A 159 8.39 6.05 -15.36
C ASP A 159 9.40 5.39 -14.41
N TRP A 160 9.04 4.20 -13.97
CA TRP A 160 9.76 3.46 -12.93
C TRP A 160 11.08 2.89 -13.42
N SER A 161 12.10 2.95 -12.58
CA SER A 161 13.43 2.44 -12.92
C SER A 161 14.15 1.89 -11.68
N PHE A 162 14.94 0.83 -11.84
CA PHE A 162 15.88 0.37 -10.80
C PHE A 162 17.07 1.31 -10.57
N ARG A 163 17.17 2.38 -11.39
CA ARG A 163 18.15 3.45 -11.21
C ARG A 163 17.43 4.71 -10.72
N ARG A 164 17.47 5.79 -11.50
CA ARG A 164 16.75 7.04 -11.24
C ARG A 164 15.49 7.07 -12.10
N SER A 165 14.34 7.09 -11.47
CA SER A 165 13.07 7.30 -12.14
C SER A 165 12.93 8.76 -12.62
N ASN A 166 11.95 9.02 -13.46
CA ASN A 166 11.74 10.33 -14.10
C ASN A 166 11.50 11.49 -13.12
N TRP A 167 10.94 11.21 -11.94
CA TRP A 167 10.69 12.20 -10.89
C TRP A 167 11.96 12.91 -10.38
N PHE A 168 13.16 12.31 -10.56
CA PHE A 168 14.38 12.79 -9.90
C PHE A 168 14.71 14.24 -10.20
N LYS A 169 14.61 14.67 -11.47
CA LYS A 169 14.91 16.07 -11.87
C LYS A 169 13.86 17.04 -11.38
N SER A 170 12.59 16.65 -11.41
CA SER A 170 11.49 17.47 -10.92
C SER A 170 11.59 17.68 -9.41
N VAL A 171 11.81 16.62 -8.64
CA VAL A 171 12.02 16.69 -7.19
C VAL A 171 13.28 17.49 -6.84
N GLU A 172 14.37 17.39 -7.62
CA GLU A 172 15.57 18.23 -7.43
C GLU A 172 15.22 19.71 -7.51
N LYS A 173 14.45 20.13 -8.51
CA LYS A 173 14.00 21.53 -8.67
C LYS A 173 13.12 21.97 -7.50
N GLU A 174 12.17 21.12 -7.09
CA GLU A 174 11.29 21.41 -5.96
C GLU A 174 12.08 21.57 -4.65
N CYS A 175 13.00 20.66 -4.36
CA CYS A 175 13.87 20.74 -3.19
C CYS A 175 14.73 22.01 -3.17
N LYS A 176 15.30 22.39 -4.31
CA LYS A 176 16.07 23.65 -4.43
C LYS A 176 15.17 24.84 -4.19
N ASN A 177 13.97 24.86 -4.78
CA ASN A 177 13.03 25.96 -4.59
C ASN A 177 12.59 26.11 -3.12
N VAL A 178 12.28 25.01 -2.43
CA VAL A 178 11.93 25.06 -1.00
C VAL A 178 13.09 25.56 -0.14
N LYS A 179 14.34 25.23 -0.51
CA LYS A 179 15.52 25.64 0.23
C LYS A 179 15.88 27.11 0.02
N GLU A 180 15.71 27.62 -1.20
CA GLU A 180 16.18 28.95 -1.61
C GLU A 180 15.06 30.02 -1.59
N ASN A 181 13.82 29.58 -1.68
CA ASN A 181 12.63 30.45 -1.77
C ASN A 181 11.55 29.97 -0.79
N VAL A 182 10.33 29.70 -1.31
CA VAL A 182 9.17 29.25 -0.54
C VAL A 182 8.48 28.10 -1.25
N GLY A 183 7.99 27.12 -0.48
CA GLY A 183 7.20 26.01 -0.98
C GLY A 183 5.80 25.95 -0.36
N LEU A 184 4.83 25.48 -1.14
CA LEU A 184 3.48 25.18 -0.66
C LEU A 184 3.26 23.67 -0.77
N LEU A 185 2.98 23.01 0.37
CA LEU A 185 2.78 21.57 0.44
C LEU A 185 1.32 21.27 0.78
N ASP A 186 0.71 20.33 0.05
CA ASP A 186 -0.59 19.80 0.41
C ASP A 186 -0.46 18.75 1.53
N MET A 187 -0.98 19.09 2.69
CA MET A 187 -0.97 18.23 3.88
C MET A 187 -2.36 17.64 4.17
N THR A 188 -3.29 17.66 3.21
CA THR A 188 -4.69 17.22 3.41
C THR A 188 -4.80 15.78 3.89
N ALA A 189 -3.95 14.90 3.40
CA ALA A 189 -3.95 13.47 3.75
C ALA A 189 -3.51 13.16 5.18
N PHE A 190 -2.87 14.10 5.87
CA PHE A 190 -2.39 13.92 7.25
C PHE A 190 -3.47 14.25 8.27
N GLY A 191 -3.47 13.54 9.41
CA GLY A 191 -4.29 13.86 10.56
C GLY A 191 -3.91 15.22 11.16
N LYS A 192 -4.91 15.97 11.65
CA LYS A 192 -4.72 17.24 12.35
C LYS A 192 -5.21 17.09 13.78
N CYS A 193 -4.30 17.23 14.72
CA CYS A 193 -4.62 17.15 16.15
C CYS A 193 -4.37 18.50 16.80
N ARG A 194 -5.31 18.93 17.66
CA ARG A 194 -5.13 20.12 18.49
C ARG A 194 -5.02 19.69 19.94
N ILE A 195 -3.88 19.92 20.54
CA ILE A 195 -3.64 19.68 21.97
C ILE A 195 -3.97 20.95 22.73
N LYS A 196 -4.78 20.85 23.79
CA LYS A 196 -5.17 21.97 24.64
C LYS A 196 -5.18 21.55 26.10
N GLY A 197 -4.77 22.43 26.99
CA GLY A 197 -4.85 22.25 28.44
C GLY A 197 -3.61 22.78 29.14
N PRO A 198 -3.63 22.79 30.49
CA PRO A 198 -2.44 23.10 31.27
C PRO A 198 -1.30 22.12 30.93
N GLY A 199 -0.15 22.64 30.50
CA GLY A 199 0.98 21.82 30.11
C GLY A 199 0.94 21.29 28.66
N ALA A 200 0.00 21.73 27.79
CA ALA A 200 -0.05 21.39 26.38
C ALA A 200 1.13 21.93 25.57
#